data_b636c214484c31d3f51176fcc0b365a8
#
_entry.id   b636c214484c31d3f51176fcc0b365a8
#
_cell.length_a   1.000
_cell.length_b   1.000
_cell.length_c   1.000
_cell.angle_alpha   90.00
_cell.angle_beta   90.00
_cell.angle_gamma   90.00
#
_symmetry.space_group_name_H-M   'P 1'
#
loop_
_entity.id
_entity.type
_entity.pdbx_description
1 polymer ?
#
loop_
_entity_poly.entity_id
_entity_poly.type
_entity_poly.pdbx_seq_one_letter_code
_entity_poly.pdbx_strand_id
1 'polypeptide(L)'
;MAISKYIISYHLIALLVAAHLKCSLSCGSRSGVGSKDPRKERLMLHQCVPDVIETSQMGSGPPKGKITRNSPEFEKLEPCYNTAIIFKDEEGTGADRLMSKRCKEKLIRLASLVKEQWPKLRLVVTEAWDEQGQHSTDSLHYEGRAVDLRLSDTYQSNPEIAVLGRLAVNAGFDWVKYESETHIHASVREDNYVDPPADDGCFSSDSTVKLENGAVKRIRHLKIGDSVQVMTQDGKIGYSEVMMFVDYLPDVSNVSHILIETKKPAKRITMTPSHLLFTSNSLGTELTAKQAIKVSIGEFVLVSSGGQLIPSQVANLSMVELTGMVAPVTVEGNIIVDGVLSSCYAVIDDHESAHLAFGPMRIAHNYGSRAWNVDSSTIQHGMHWYPQLLIKINNALGLFKLS
;
A
#
# COMPACT_ATOMS: atom_id res chain seq x y z
N MET A 1 8.61 3.56 42.30
CA MET A 1 8.82 2.10 42.07
C MET A 1 8.13 1.54 40.81
N ALA A 2 7.14 2.23 40.22
CA ALA A 2 6.44 1.79 38.99
C ALA A 2 7.26 1.99 37.69
N ILE A 3 8.01 3.08 37.59
CA ILE A 3 8.76 3.44 36.36
C ILE A 3 9.89 2.45 36.02
N SER A 4 10.53 1.87 37.06
CA SER A 4 11.62 0.87 36.87
C SER A 4 11.15 -0.45 36.28
N LYS A 5 9.89 -0.87 36.54
CA LYS A 5 9.33 -2.12 35.98
C LYS A 5 9.02 -2.00 34.50
N TYR A 6 8.62 -0.82 34.03
CA TYR A 6 8.35 -0.58 32.59
C TYR A 6 9.63 -0.58 31.77
N ILE A 7 10.72 0.03 32.28
CA ILE A 7 12.00 0.10 31.58
C ILE A 7 12.61 -1.31 31.38
N ILE A 8 12.52 -2.18 32.38
CA ILE A 8 13.00 -3.57 32.29
C ILE A 8 12.18 -4.37 31.27
N SER A 9 10.86 -4.13 31.20
CA SER A 9 9.97 -4.78 30.23
C SER A 9 10.29 -4.36 28.77
N TYR A 10 10.54 -3.09 28.52
CA TYR A 10 10.92 -2.59 27.19
C TYR A 10 12.23 -3.18 26.70
N HIS A 11 13.23 -3.30 27.55
CA HIS A 11 14.51 -3.91 27.19
C HIS A 11 14.41 -5.41 26.91
N LEU A 12 13.57 -6.12 27.66
CA LEU A 12 13.34 -7.55 27.46
C LEU A 12 12.61 -7.82 26.14
N ILE A 13 11.60 -7.02 25.80
CA ILE A 13 10.87 -7.12 24.54
C ILE A 13 11.79 -6.76 23.36
N ALA A 14 12.59 -5.72 23.46
CA ALA A 14 13.55 -5.35 22.43
C ALA A 14 14.64 -6.44 22.22
N LEU A 15 15.09 -7.07 23.29
CA LEU A 15 16.03 -8.20 23.23
C LEU A 15 15.39 -9.46 22.64
N LEU A 16 14.13 -9.74 22.94
CA LEU A 16 13.39 -10.87 22.35
C LEU A 16 13.14 -10.66 20.86
N VAL A 17 12.77 -9.45 20.43
CA VAL A 17 12.66 -9.09 19.02
C VAL A 17 14.00 -9.23 18.30
N ALA A 18 15.08 -8.71 18.88
CA ALA A 18 16.42 -8.83 18.30
C ALA A 18 16.95 -10.28 18.28
N ALA A 19 16.61 -11.09 19.28
CA ALA A 19 17.01 -12.50 19.36
C ALA A 19 16.23 -13.37 18.35
N HIS A 20 14.91 -13.14 18.19
CA HIS A 20 14.10 -13.83 17.19
C HIS A 20 14.52 -13.47 15.76
N LEU A 21 14.80 -12.20 15.49
CA LEU A 21 15.30 -11.73 14.19
C LEU A 21 16.68 -12.34 13.86
N LYS A 22 17.59 -12.46 14.83
CA LYS A 22 18.87 -13.14 14.62
C LYS A 22 18.74 -14.66 14.41
N CYS A 23 17.80 -15.31 15.08
CA CYS A 23 17.57 -16.74 14.94
C CYS A 23 16.97 -17.10 13.58
N SER A 24 16.01 -16.32 13.07
CA SER A 24 15.43 -16.54 11.74
C SER A 24 16.42 -16.28 10.60
N LEU A 25 17.33 -15.32 10.77
CA LEU A 25 18.42 -15.05 9.80
C LEU A 25 19.49 -16.15 9.79
N SER A 26 19.61 -16.95 10.87
CA SER A 26 20.60 -18.03 10.98
C SER A 26 20.11 -19.38 10.48
N CYS A 27 18.80 -19.61 10.36
CA CYS A 27 18.22 -20.88 9.93
C CYS A 27 17.82 -20.96 8.46
N GLY A 28 18.11 -19.94 7.66
CA GLY A 28 17.88 -19.91 6.22
C GLY A 28 18.87 -20.80 5.48
N SER A 29 18.45 -22.00 5.11
CA SER A 29 19.16 -22.91 4.20
C SER A 29 19.51 -22.18 2.90
N ARG A 30 20.78 -22.31 2.48
CA ARG A 30 21.28 -21.87 1.18
C ARG A 30 20.57 -22.59 0.05
N SER A 31 19.50 -22.03 -0.48
CA SER A 31 19.10 -22.20 -1.87
C SER A 31 19.31 -20.83 -2.54
N GLY A 32 20.18 -20.80 -3.53
CA GLY A 32 20.58 -19.59 -4.24
C GLY A 32 19.46 -19.03 -5.07
N VAL A 33 18.61 -18.23 -4.45
CA VAL A 33 17.78 -17.26 -5.16
C VAL A 33 18.46 -15.92 -4.89
N GLY A 34 19.09 -15.38 -5.94
CA GLY A 34 19.70 -14.06 -5.88
C GLY A 34 18.69 -13.07 -5.36
N SER A 35 19.04 -12.32 -4.32
CA SER A 35 18.28 -11.19 -3.83
C SER A 35 17.98 -10.27 -5.02
N LYS A 36 16.74 -10.30 -5.52
CA LYS A 36 16.28 -9.35 -6.54
C LYS A 36 16.21 -8.00 -5.83
N ASP A 37 17.17 -7.13 -6.11
CA ASP A 37 17.10 -5.74 -5.70
C ASP A 37 15.80 -5.15 -6.31
N PRO A 38 14.80 -4.74 -5.50
CA PRO A 38 13.52 -4.23 -6.02
C PRO A 38 13.70 -3.03 -6.95
N ARG A 39 14.83 -2.33 -6.83
CA ARG A 39 15.21 -1.22 -7.71
C ARG A 39 15.59 -1.68 -9.12
N LYS A 40 15.83 -2.98 -9.33
CA LYS A 40 16.16 -3.59 -10.63
C LYS A 40 14.97 -4.25 -11.31
N GLU A 41 13.81 -4.29 -10.69
CA GLU A 41 12.61 -4.74 -11.38
C GLU A 41 12.28 -3.78 -12.53
N ARG A 42 12.04 -4.35 -13.70
CA ARG A 42 11.70 -3.59 -14.91
C ARG A 42 10.21 -3.68 -15.14
N LEU A 43 9.61 -2.60 -15.66
CA LEU A 43 8.28 -2.71 -16.23
C LEU A 43 8.37 -3.41 -17.61
N MET A 44 7.34 -4.15 -17.97
CA MET A 44 7.20 -4.65 -19.34
C MET A 44 6.63 -3.53 -20.23
N LEU A 45 7.00 -3.54 -21.51
CA LEU A 45 6.43 -2.59 -22.48
C LEU A 45 4.90 -2.66 -22.44
N HIS A 46 4.26 -1.51 -22.42
CA HIS A 46 2.83 -1.29 -22.22
C HIS A 46 2.26 -1.68 -20.84
N GLN A 47 3.08 -2.12 -19.89
CA GLN A 47 2.63 -2.37 -18.53
C GLN A 47 2.29 -1.05 -17.82
N CYS A 48 1.13 -1.06 -17.14
CA CYS A 48 0.71 -0.01 -16.21
C CYS A 48 0.89 -0.44 -14.76
N VAL A 49 1.15 0.51 -13.87
CA VAL A 49 1.21 0.27 -12.43
C VAL A 49 0.52 1.44 -11.72
N PRO A 50 -0.62 1.20 -11.03
CA PRO A 50 -1.39 -0.04 -10.98
C PRO A 50 -1.95 -0.44 -12.34
N ASP A 51 -2.29 -1.74 -12.52
CA ASP A 51 -2.88 -2.28 -13.77
C ASP A 51 -4.38 -1.96 -13.86
N VAL A 52 -4.66 -0.69 -14.07
CA VAL A 52 -6.01 -0.10 -14.19
C VAL A 52 -5.97 1.04 -15.20
N ILE A 53 -7.13 1.55 -15.58
CA ILE A 53 -7.23 2.77 -16.41
C ILE A 53 -6.71 3.97 -15.60
N GLU A 54 -5.86 4.81 -16.21
CA GLU A 54 -5.25 6.00 -15.60
C GLU A 54 -6.28 6.90 -14.91
N THR A 55 -7.36 7.23 -15.61
CA THR A 55 -8.43 8.13 -15.17
C THR A 55 -9.43 7.46 -14.22
N SER A 56 -9.22 6.18 -13.85
CA SER A 56 -10.07 5.51 -12.86
C SER A 56 -9.74 5.99 -11.45
N GLN A 57 -10.66 5.72 -10.51
CA GLN A 57 -10.46 5.99 -9.09
C GLN A 57 -9.26 5.22 -8.49
N MET A 58 -8.88 4.09 -9.10
CA MET A 58 -7.72 3.29 -8.69
C MET A 58 -6.40 3.78 -9.31
N GLY A 59 -6.48 4.57 -10.38
CA GLY A 59 -5.35 5.27 -11.01
C GLY A 59 -5.18 6.67 -10.47
N SER A 60 -4.95 7.62 -11.36
CA SER A 60 -4.78 9.04 -11.01
C SER A 60 -6.10 9.81 -10.85
N GLY A 61 -7.24 9.12 -10.99
CA GLY A 61 -8.58 9.71 -10.87
C GLY A 61 -9.07 10.42 -12.12
N PRO A 62 -10.38 10.72 -12.20
CA PRO A 62 -10.99 11.28 -13.39
C PRO A 62 -10.45 12.68 -13.70
N PRO A 63 -10.45 13.08 -15.01
CA PRO A 63 -10.12 14.43 -15.40
C PRO A 63 -11.19 15.41 -14.92
N LYS A 64 -10.77 16.64 -14.61
CA LYS A 64 -11.65 17.74 -14.19
C LYS A 64 -11.90 18.75 -15.31
N GLY A 65 -11.04 18.74 -16.31
CA GLY A 65 -11.14 19.61 -17.45
C GLY A 65 -9.84 20.33 -17.80
N LYS A 66 -9.78 20.85 -19.02
CA LYS A 66 -8.58 21.49 -19.55
C LYS A 66 -8.32 22.83 -18.86
N ILE A 67 -7.15 22.96 -18.26
CA ILE A 67 -6.64 24.23 -17.76
C ILE A 67 -6.10 25.04 -18.95
N THR A 68 -6.42 26.33 -18.99
CA THR A 68 -5.89 27.28 -19.96
C THR A 68 -5.24 28.44 -19.22
N ARG A 69 -4.34 29.20 -19.88
CA ARG A 69 -3.67 30.36 -19.24
C ARG A 69 -4.62 31.41 -18.67
N ASN A 70 -5.87 31.45 -19.17
CA ASN A 70 -6.90 32.39 -18.73
C ASN A 70 -7.87 31.78 -17.68
N SER A 71 -7.72 30.51 -17.33
CA SER A 71 -8.57 29.86 -16.32
C SER A 71 -8.04 30.11 -14.91
N PRO A 72 -8.91 30.23 -13.89
CA PRO A 72 -8.47 30.38 -12.47
C PRO A 72 -7.58 29.25 -11.99
N GLU A 73 -7.72 28.06 -12.57
CA GLU A 73 -6.93 26.87 -12.24
C GLU A 73 -5.48 27.01 -12.67
N PHE A 74 -5.16 27.87 -13.64
CA PHE A 74 -3.79 28.08 -14.09
C PHE A 74 -2.87 28.60 -12.98
N GLU A 75 -3.39 29.41 -12.07
CA GLU A 75 -2.63 29.90 -10.91
C GLU A 75 -2.18 28.81 -9.94
N LYS A 76 -2.82 27.63 -10.02
CA LYS A 76 -2.46 26.47 -9.19
C LYS A 76 -1.32 25.64 -9.78
N LEU A 77 -0.99 25.84 -11.06
CA LEU A 77 0.16 25.18 -11.68
C LEU A 77 1.45 25.79 -11.17
N GLU A 78 2.35 24.94 -10.71
CA GLU A 78 3.65 25.35 -10.18
C GLU A 78 4.77 25.07 -11.19
N PRO A 79 5.66 26.04 -11.47
CA PRO A 79 6.83 25.79 -12.29
C PRO A 79 7.89 24.97 -11.54
N CYS A 80 8.53 24.04 -12.25
CA CYS A 80 9.64 23.25 -11.74
C CYS A 80 10.97 23.75 -12.33
N TYR A 81 11.84 24.26 -11.46
CA TYR A 81 13.19 24.77 -11.83
C TYR A 81 14.32 23.88 -11.28
N ASN A 82 14.06 22.60 -11.00
CA ASN A 82 15.09 21.70 -10.52
C ASN A 82 16.17 21.48 -11.59
N THR A 83 17.42 21.83 -11.29
CA THR A 83 18.55 21.74 -12.23
C THR A 83 18.98 20.31 -12.56
N ALA A 84 18.56 19.32 -11.78
CA ALA A 84 18.78 17.90 -12.07
C ALA A 84 17.86 17.37 -13.20
N ILE A 85 16.85 18.14 -13.61
CA ILE A 85 15.87 17.80 -14.63
C ILE A 85 16.13 18.63 -15.88
N ILE A 86 16.03 18.01 -17.05
CA ILE A 86 16.02 18.69 -18.35
C ILE A 86 14.55 18.78 -18.77
N PHE A 87 14.09 19.98 -19.09
CA PHE A 87 12.77 20.20 -19.67
C PHE A 87 12.97 20.51 -21.16
N LYS A 88 12.22 19.84 -22.02
CA LYS A 88 12.39 19.94 -23.45
C LYS A 88 11.93 21.28 -23.99
N ASP A 89 10.78 21.78 -23.54
CA ASP A 89 10.19 23.08 -23.84
C ASP A 89 10.27 23.42 -25.36
N GLU A 90 9.77 22.49 -26.20
CA GLU A 90 9.85 22.60 -27.68
C GLU A 90 9.06 23.78 -28.21
N GLU A 91 7.97 24.15 -27.52
CA GLU A 91 7.11 25.29 -27.84
C GLU A 91 7.73 26.65 -27.44
N GLY A 92 8.74 26.63 -26.56
CA GLY A 92 9.34 27.82 -26.01
C GLY A 92 8.42 28.69 -25.14
N THR A 93 7.35 28.05 -24.58
CA THR A 93 6.34 28.72 -23.78
C THR A 93 6.51 28.47 -22.26
N GLY A 94 7.39 27.54 -21.89
CA GLY A 94 7.61 27.08 -20.53
C GLY A 94 6.53 26.13 -20.02
N ALA A 95 5.63 25.66 -20.89
CA ALA A 95 4.53 24.75 -20.53
C ALA A 95 5.03 23.45 -19.89
N ASP A 96 6.10 22.85 -20.41
CA ASP A 96 6.72 21.63 -19.88
C ASP A 96 7.27 21.76 -18.45
N ARG A 97 7.35 22.97 -17.92
CA ARG A 97 7.76 23.20 -16.54
C ARG A 97 6.59 23.35 -15.58
N LEU A 98 5.37 23.53 -16.12
CA LEU A 98 4.17 23.80 -15.36
C LEU A 98 3.46 22.47 -15.02
N MET A 99 3.14 22.29 -13.76
CA MET A 99 2.47 21.06 -13.29
C MET A 99 1.77 21.31 -11.97
N SER A 100 0.89 20.39 -11.56
CA SER A 100 0.29 20.40 -10.24
C SER A 100 1.38 20.24 -9.16
N LYS A 101 1.13 20.73 -7.97
CA LYS A 101 2.08 20.65 -6.85
C LYS A 101 2.47 19.19 -6.56
N ARG A 102 1.49 18.27 -6.53
CA ARG A 102 1.73 16.84 -6.31
C ARG A 102 2.64 16.25 -7.40
N CYS A 103 2.39 16.56 -8.66
CA CYS A 103 3.22 16.11 -9.77
C CYS A 103 4.67 16.60 -9.62
N LYS A 104 4.86 17.87 -9.30
CA LYS A 104 6.18 18.48 -9.06
C LYS A 104 6.94 17.78 -7.92
N GLU A 105 6.29 17.47 -6.81
CA GLU A 105 6.90 16.77 -5.67
C GLU A 105 7.38 15.37 -6.07
N LYS A 106 6.54 14.61 -6.79
CA LYS A 106 6.92 13.27 -7.27
C LYS A 106 8.03 13.32 -8.31
N LEU A 107 8.00 14.31 -9.21
CA LEU A 107 9.03 14.53 -10.22
C LEU A 107 10.39 14.85 -9.59
N ILE A 108 10.45 15.71 -8.57
CA ILE A 108 11.69 16.03 -7.85
C ILE A 108 12.25 14.79 -7.15
N ARG A 109 11.38 13.98 -6.52
CA ARG A 109 11.78 12.71 -5.90
C ARG A 109 12.33 11.74 -6.95
N LEU A 110 11.67 11.61 -8.10
CA LEU A 110 12.15 10.77 -9.18
C LEU A 110 13.52 11.20 -9.69
N ALA A 111 13.75 12.51 -9.86
CA ALA A 111 15.05 13.03 -10.29
C ALA A 111 16.18 12.64 -9.31
N SER A 112 15.90 12.60 -8.01
CA SER A 112 16.85 12.13 -7.00
C SER A 112 17.14 10.63 -7.14
N LEU A 113 16.12 9.79 -7.37
CA LEU A 113 16.30 8.36 -7.60
C LEU A 113 17.06 8.07 -8.91
N VAL A 114 16.79 8.84 -9.96
CA VAL A 114 17.51 8.74 -11.24
C VAL A 114 18.99 9.06 -11.05
N LYS A 115 19.31 10.13 -10.31
CA LYS A 115 20.69 10.52 -10.02
C LYS A 115 21.42 9.47 -9.17
N GLU A 116 20.72 8.83 -8.22
CA GLU A 116 21.27 7.73 -7.42
C GLU A 116 21.55 6.49 -8.29
N GLN A 117 20.59 6.12 -9.16
CA GLN A 117 20.69 4.95 -10.02
C GLN A 117 21.74 5.13 -11.13
N TRP A 118 21.76 6.32 -11.75
CA TRP A 118 22.64 6.65 -12.87
C TRP A 118 23.27 8.04 -12.68
N PRO A 119 24.43 8.15 -12.00
CA PRO A 119 25.05 9.45 -11.71
C PRO A 119 25.37 10.31 -12.94
N LYS A 120 25.49 9.69 -14.12
CA LYS A 120 25.81 10.37 -15.39
C LYS A 120 24.59 10.75 -16.22
N LEU A 121 23.42 10.16 -15.95
CA LEU A 121 22.19 10.44 -16.67
C LEU A 121 21.35 11.47 -15.92
N ARG A 122 20.51 12.18 -16.64
CA ARG A 122 19.54 13.14 -16.09
C ARG A 122 18.14 12.75 -16.52
N LEU A 123 17.18 13.03 -15.65
CA LEU A 123 15.77 12.93 -15.99
C LEU A 123 15.42 14.01 -17.03
N VAL A 124 14.68 13.64 -18.06
CA VAL A 124 14.17 14.54 -19.08
C VAL A 124 12.65 14.50 -19.06
N VAL A 125 12.02 15.64 -18.92
CA VAL A 125 10.59 15.85 -19.15
C VAL A 125 10.43 16.26 -20.60
N THR A 126 9.68 15.47 -21.34
CA THR A 126 9.37 15.73 -22.75
C THR A 126 8.03 16.41 -22.93
N GLU A 127 7.12 16.20 -21.96
CA GLU A 127 5.81 16.84 -21.92
C GLU A 127 5.37 16.95 -20.46
N ALA A 128 4.75 18.06 -20.07
CA ALA A 128 4.08 18.23 -18.78
C ALA A 128 2.68 18.81 -18.98
N TRP A 129 2.45 20.11 -18.70
CA TRP A 129 1.14 20.70 -18.99
C TRP A 129 0.99 21.01 -20.48
N ASP A 130 0.04 20.32 -21.14
CA ASP A 130 -0.26 20.55 -22.55
C ASP A 130 -1.27 21.68 -22.72
N GLU A 131 -0.79 22.82 -23.24
CA GLU A 131 -1.66 23.95 -23.59
C GLU A 131 -2.16 23.89 -25.03
N GLN A 132 -1.53 23.14 -25.92
CA GLN A 132 -1.82 23.12 -27.36
C GLN A 132 -2.91 22.13 -27.72
N GLY A 133 -3.15 21.09 -26.92
CA GLY A 133 -4.20 20.12 -27.17
C GLY A 133 -3.75 18.96 -28.06
N GLN A 134 -2.55 18.48 -27.89
CA GLN A 134 -1.98 17.37 -28.67
C GLN A 134 -2.40 16.00 -28.16
N HIS A 135 -2.97 15.93 -26.94
CA HIS A 135 -3.40 14.69 -26.31
C HIS A 135 -4.91 14.39 -26.49
N SER A 136 -5.33 13.21 -26.05
CA SER A 136 -6.76 12.85 -25.98
C SER A 136 -7.53 13.80 -25.07
N THR A 137 -8.85 13.93 -25.29
CA THR A 137 -9.70 14.87 -24.52
C THR A 137 -9.65 14.68 -23.02
N ASP A 138 -9.36 13.46 -22.56
CA ASP A 138 -9.38 13.07 -21.14
C ASP A 138 -7.95 13.01 -20.55
N SER A 139 -6.96 13.55 -21.26
CA SER A 139 -5.57 13.51 -20.82
C SER A 139 -5.33 14.38 -19.58
N LEU A 140 -4.61 13.82 -18.61
CA LEU A 140 -4.23 14.52 -17.39
C LEU A 140 -3.08 15.54 -17.62
N HIS A 141 -2.43 15.54 -18.80
CA HIS A 141 -1.52 16.61 -19.22
C HIS A 141 -2.23 17.96 -19.24
N TYR A 142 -3.49 18.01 -19.65
CA TYR A 142 -4.28 19.27 -19.67
C TYR A 142 -4.49 19.90 -18.29
N GLU A 143 -4.27 19.10 -17.23
CA GLU A 143 -4.39 19.55 -15.84
C GLU A 143 -3.03 19.71 -15.14
N GLY A 144 -1.92 19.49 -15.85
CA GLY A 144 -0.59 19.44 -15.27
C GLY A 144 -0.38 18.28 -14.30
N ARG A 145 -1.20 17.25 -14.38
CA ARG A 145 -1.18 16.06 -13.53
C ARG A 145 -0.44 14.90 -14.16
N ALA A 146 0.02 15.02 -15.37
CA ALA A 146 0.80 13.98 -16.05
C ALA A 146 2.11 14.55 -16.60
N VAL A 147 3.10 13.67 -16.75
CA VAL A 147 4.41 13.97 -17.36
C VAL A 147 4.89 12.79 -18.19
N ASP A 148 5.47 13.09 -19.36
CA ASP A 148 6.19 12.14 -20.18
C ASP A 148 7.68 12.28 -19.91
N LEU A 149 8.34 11.14 -19.66
CA LEU A 149 9.67 11.10 -19.06
C LEU A 149 10.59 10.16 -19.82
N ARG A 150 11.83 10.59 -20.01
CA ARG A 150 12.93 9.75 -20.49
C ARG A 150 14.25 10.08 -19.78
N LEU A 151 15.31 9.41 -20.15
CA LEU A 151 16.66 9.69 -19.68
C LEU A 151 17.43 10.51 -20.72
N SER A 152 18.38 11.34 -20.28
CA SER A 152 19.32 12.00 -21.17
C SER A 152 20.17 10.96 -21.92
N ASP A 153 20.66 11.32 -23.11
CA ASP A 153 21.52 10.49 -23.95
C ASP A 153 20.88 9.16 -24.45
N THR A 154 19.52 9.05 -24.37
CA THR A 154 18.76 7.88 -24.80
C THR A 154 17.85 8.27 -25.98
N TYR A 155 18.39 8.28 -27.20
CA TYR A 155 17.63 8.59 -28.43
C TYR A 155 17.10 7.34 -29.16
N GLN A 156 17.43 6.15 -28.66
CA GLN A 156 16.98 4.87 -29.20
C GLN A 156 16.42 3.99 -28.09
N SER A 157 15.79 2.89 -28.47
CA SER A 157 15.30 1.86 -27.55
C SER A 157 16.33 1.53 -26.46
N ASN A 158 15.97 1.83 -25.22
CA ASN A 158 16.87 1.71 -24.09
C ASN A 158 16.19 0.89 -22.97
N PRO A 159 16.75 -0.26 -22.59
CA PRO A 159 16.21 -1.08 -21.52
C PRO A 159 16.15 -0.35 -20.15
N GLU A 160 16.86 0.78 -20.01
CA GLU A 160 16.82 1.61 -18.79
C GLU A 160 15.50 2.37 -18.64
N ILE A 161 14.74 2.60 -19.72
CA ILE A 161 13.39 3.18 -19.67
C ILE A 161 12.43 2.29 -18.86
N ALA A 162 12.53 0.97 -19.00
CA ALA A 162 11.76 0.05 -18.18
C ALA A 162 12.09 0.14 -16.67
N VAL A 163 13.35 0.44 -16.34
CA VAL A 163 13.78 0.71 -14.95
C VAL A 163 13.31 2.08 -14.49
N LEU A 164 13.34 3.10 -15.38
CA LEU A 164 12.82 4.44 -15.09
C LEU A 164 11.33 4.37 -14.69
N GLY A 165 10.53 3.54 -15.39
CA GLY A 165 9.14 3.30 -15.00
C GLY A 165 9.02 2.77 -13.57
N ARG A 166 9.87 1.82 -13.16
CA ARG A 166 9.88 1.34 -11.77
C ARG A 166 10.31 2.42 -10.79
N LEU A 167 11.28 3.25 -11.14
CA LEU A 167 11.69 4.38 -10.29
C LEU A 167 10.57 5.42 -10.14
N ALA A 168 9.76 5.65 -11.17
CA ALA A 168 8.59 6.54 -11.10
C ALA A 168 7.53 5.99 -10.12
N VAL A 169 7.26 4.68 -10.15
CA VAL A 169 6.40 4.03 -9.14
C VAL A 169 7.00 4.23 -7.73
N ASN A 170 8.30 4.03 -7.55
CA ASN A 170 8.98 4.21 -6.26
C ASN A 170 9.04 5.69 -5.82
N ALA A 171 8.99 6.63 -6.75
CA ALA A 171 8.87 8.06 -6.48
C ALA A 171 7.48 8.45 -5.98
N GLY A 172 6.48 7.56 -6.15
CA GLY A 172 5.13 7.73 -5.67
C GLY A 172 4.19 8.38 -6.66
N PHE A 173 4.46 8.31 -7.96
CA PHE A 173 3.43 8.59 -8.96
C PHE A 173 2.27 7.61 -8.78
N ASP A 174 1.04 8.12 -8.91
CA ASP A 174 -0.16 7.34 -8.63
C ASP A 174 -0.48 6.33 -9.76
N TRP A 175 -0.03 6.63 -10.98
CA TRP A 175 -0.11 5.75 -12.13
C TRP A 175 1.09 5.95 -13.05
N VAL A 176 1.68 4.84 -13.52
CA VAL A 176 2.86 4.85 -14.40
C VAL A 176 2.67 3.81 -15.50
N LYS A 177 2.92 4.18 -16.73
CA LYS A 177 2.89 3.30 -17.91
C LYS A 177 4.24 3.32 -18.62
N TYR A 178 4.79 2.14 -18.90
CA TYR A 178 5.87 2.02 -19.86
C TYR A 178 5.26 2.09 -21.27
N GLU A 179 5.14 3.29 -21.78
CA GLU A 179 4.32 3.57 -22.96
C GLU A 179 4.99 3.20 -24.26
N SER A 180 6.29 3.50 -24.39
CA SER A 180 7.10 3.18 -25.55
C SER A 180 8.55 2.88 -25.16
N GLU A 181 9.32 2.33 -26.07
CA GLU A 181 10.74 2.05 -25.83
C GLU A 181 11.58 3.30 -25.52
N THR A 182 11.03 4.49 -25.74
CA THR A 182 11.73 5.76 -25.57
C THR A 182 11.27 6.57 -24.37
N HIS A 183 10.09 6.34 -23.84
CA HIS A 183 9.56 7.10 -22.71
C HIS A 183 8.56 6.32 -21.86
N ILE A 184 8.36 6.80 -20.65
CA ILE A 184 7.27 6.44 -19.76
C ILE A 184 6.31 7.61 -19.62
N HIS A 185 5.04 7.29 -19.46
CA HIS A 185 4.02 8.22 -19.01
C HIS A 185 3.77 8.01 -17.52
N ALA A 186 3.68 9.11 -16.74
CA ALA A 186 3.44 9.04 -15.30
C ALA A 186 2.48 10.14 -14.85
N SER A 187 1.50 9.81 -14.03
CA SER A 187 0.50 10.77 -13.57
C SER A 187 0.21 10.67 -12.09
N VAL A 188 -0.46 11.71 -11.58
CA VAL A 188 -0.79 11.86 -10.18
C VAL A 188 -2.26 12.20 -9.98
N ARG A 189 -2.76 11.92 -8.79
CA ARG A 189 -4.05 12.39 -8.29
C ARG A 189 -4.04 13.90 -8.08
N GLU A 190 -5.18 14.46 -7.77
CA GLU A 190 -5.33 15.89 -7.47
C GLU A 190 -4.48 16.30 -6.25
N ASP A 191 -4.11 17.58 -6.17
CA ASP A 191 -3.28 18.13 -5.08
C ASP A 191 -3.93 18.03 -3.70
N ASN A 192 -5.26 18.03 -3.63
CA ASN A 192 -6.03 17.84 -2.40
C ASN A 192 -6.24 16.37 -2.02
N TYR A 193 -5.77 15.43 -2.84
CA TYR A 193 -5.82 14.03 -2.48
C TYR A 193 -4.83 13.76 -1.35
N VAL A 194 -5.37 13.36 -0.23
CA VAL A 194 -4.58 12.91 0.92
C VAL A 194 -4.24 11.45 0.69
N ASP A 195 -2.95 11.15 0.49
CA ASP A 195 -2.52 9.76 0.52
C ASP A 195 -2.98 9.17 1.86
N PRO A 196 -3.69 8.03 1.86
CA PRO A 196 -3.92 7.35 3.12
C PRO A 196 -2.56 7.14 3.77
N PRO A 197 -2.42 7.39 5.08
CA PRO A 197 -1.15 7.21 5.77
C PRO A 197 -0.57 5.85 5.37
N ALA A 198 0.69 5.82 4.97
CA ALA A 198 1.35 4.60 4.50
C ALA A 198 1.35 3.47 5.55
N ASP A 199 1.03 3.84 6.79
CA ASP A 199 1.10 2.99 7.97
C ASP A 199 -0.26 2.39 8.40
N ASP A 200 -1.38 2.77 7.76
CA ASP A 200 -2.71 2.42 8.25
C ASP A 200 -3.39 1.35 7.39
N GLY A 201 -3.07 0.10 7.66
CA GLY A 201 -3.82 -1.02 7.12
C GLY A 201 -5.06 -1.34 7.95
N CYS A 202 -6.19 -0.77 7.57
CA CYS A 202 -7.42 -0.83 8.32
C CYS A 202 -8.60 -1.33 7.49
N PHE A 203 -9.61 -1.86 8.19
CA PHE A 203 -10.94 -2.11 7.64
C PHE A 203 -11.85 -0.93 7.95
N SER A 204 -12.91 -0.78 7.15
CA SER A 204 -14.01 0.13 7.45
C SER A 204 -14.71 -0.26 8.76
N SER A 205 -15.15 0.70 9.53
CA SER A 205 -15.87 0.50 10.80
C SER A 205 -17.11 -0.37 10.70
N ASP A 206 -17.79 -0.34 9.56
CA ASP A 206 -19.02 -1.10 9.33
C ASP A 206 -18.80 -2.49 8.73
N SER A 207 -17.56 -2.82 8.35
CA SER A 207 -17.19 -4.20 7.99
C SER A 207 -17.51 -5.18 9.11
N THR A 208 -17.79 -6.43 8.76
CA THR A 208 -18.33 -7.41 9.69
C THR A 208 -17.44 -8.63 9.84
N VAL A 209 -17.44 -9.20 11.03
CA VAL A 209 -16.83 -10.50 11.34
C VAL A 209 -17.84 -11.45 11.96
N LYS A 210 -17.60 -12.73 11.84
CA LYS A 210 -18.41 -13.75 12.49
C LYS A 210 -17.71 -14.26 13.75
N LEU A 211 -18.42 -14.24 14.88
CA LEU A 211 -17.94 -14.74 16.16
C LEU A 211 -18.15 -16.26 16.28
N GLU A 212 -17.44 -16.88 17.20
CA GLU A 212 -17.55 -18.32 17.50
C GLU A 212 -18.95 -18.76 17.88
N ASN A 213 -19.69 -17.91 18.59
CA ASN A 213 -21.11 -18.17 18.92
C ASN A 213 -22.08 -18.02 17.73
N GLY A 214 -21.55 -17.77 16.51
CA GLY A 214 -22.32 -17.59 15.30
C GLY A 214 -22.85 -16.17 15.05
N ALA A 215 -22.74 -15.26 16.00
CA ALA A 215 -23.18 -13.88 15.83
C ALA A 215 -22.28 -13.13 14.82
N VAL A 216 -22.89 -12.20 14.09
CA VAL A 216 -22.18 -11.26 13.22
C VAL A 216 -22.00 -9.94 13.96
N LYS A 217 -20.77 -9.42 13.99
CA LYS A 217 -20.42 -8.20 14.74
C LYS A 217 -19.70 -7.23 13.81
N ARG A 218 -20.04 -5.93 13.89
CA ARG A 218 -19.27 -4.90 13.18
C ARG A 218 -17.90 -4.74 13.81
N ILE A 219 -16.89 -4.49 12.98
CA ILE A 219 -15.48 -4.37 13.43
C ILE A 219 -15.32 -3.26 14.48
N ARG A 220 -16.06 -2.13 14.34
CA ARG A 220 -16.07 -1.04 15.34
C ARG A 220 -16.53 -1.47 16.74
N HIS A 221 -17.23 -2.58 16.88
CA HIS A 221 -17.72 -3.09 18.16
C HIS A 221 -16.92 -4.27 18.69
N LEU A 222 -15.84 -4.67 17.98
CA LEU A 222 -14.95 -5.72 18.46
C LEU A 222 -14.25 -5.29 19.75
N LYS A 223 -13.95 -6.28 20.56
CA LYS A 223 -13.19 -6.13 21.80
C LYS A 223 -12.02 -7.09 21.81
N ILE A 224 -10.98 -6.76 22.57
CA ILE A 224 -9.92 -7.72 22.89
C ILE A 224 -10.55 -8.92 23.59
N GLY A 225 -10.18 -10.14 23.16
CA GLY A 225 -10.77 -11.40 23.64
C GLY A 225 -12.00 -11.90 22.85
N ASP A 226 -12.55 -11.10 21.91
CA ASP A 226 -13.57 -11.62 20.99
C ASP A 226 -12.95 -12.72 20.10
N SER A 227 -13.60 -13.90 20.03
CA SER A 227 -13.20 -15.02 19.18
C SER A 227 -13.84 -14.88 17.80
N VAL A 228 -13.04 -14.60 16.78
CA VAL A 228 -13.48 -14.30 15.40
C VAL A 228 -13.02 -15.36 14.41
N GLN A 229 -13.72 -15.49 13.28
CA GLN A 229 -13.35 -16.44 12.23
C GLN A 229 -11.99 -16.10 11.62
N VAL A 230 -11.16 -17.12 11.46
CA VAL A 230 -9.82 -17.09 10.87
C VAL A 230 -9.60 -18.29 9.96
N MET A 231 -8.52 -18.30 9.21
CA MET A 231 -7.95 -19.49 8.61
C MET A 231 -6.92 -20.09 9.56
N THR A 232 -7.09 -21.34 9.91
CA THR A 232 -6.14 -22.13 10.72
C THR A 232 -4.97 -22.63 9.88
N GLN A 233 -3.91 -23.13 10.50
CA GLN A 233 -2.72 -23.64 9.82
C GLN A 233 -2.99 -24.79 8.84
N ASP A 234 -4.06 -25.57 9.06
CA ASP A 234 -4.51 -26.63 8.13
C ASP A 234 -5.43 -26.12 7.00
N GLY A 235 -5.56 -24.80 6.84
CA GLY A 235 -6.31 -24.15 5.76
C GLY A 235 -7.83 -24.16 5.96
N LYS A 236 -8.32 -24.52 7.13
CA LYS A 236 -9.75 -24.55 7.44
C LYS A 236 -10.21 -23.28 8.15
N ILE A 237 -11.53 -23.07 8.17
CA ILE A 237 -12.12 -22.03 9.01
C ILE A 237 -12.07 -22.49 10.47
N GLY A 238 -11.44 -21.67 11.30
CA GLY A 238 -11.44 -21.80 12.76
C GLY A 238 -11.75 -20.46 13.42
N TYR A 239 -11.43 -20.36 14.69
CA TYR A 239 -11.64 -19.17 15.49
C TYR A 239 -10.38 -18.80 16.27
N SER A 240 -10.13 -17.52 16.41
CA SER A 240 -8.97 -16.97 17.13
C SER A 240 -9.36 -15.69 17.84
N GLU A 241 -8.77 -15.47 19.01
CA GLU A 241 -9.03 -14.26 19.79
C GLU A 241 -8.40 -13.03 19.15
N VAL A 242 -9.10 -11.92 19.19
CA VAL A 242 -8.55 -10.58 18.94
C VAL A 242 -7.64 -10.21 20.10
N MET A 243 -6.33 -10.18 19.87
CA MET A 243 -5.36 -9.93 20.93
C MET A 243 -5.06 -8.44 21.13
N MET A 244 -5.24 -7.62 20.09
CA MET A 244 -5.02 -6.17 20.14
C MET A 244 -5.60 -5.48 18.91
N PHE A 245 -5.59 -4.15 18.92
CA PHE A 245 -5.79 -3.31 17.74
C PHE A 245 -4.48 -2.60 17.39
N VAL A 246 -4.06 -2.67 16.13
CA VAL A 246 -2.92 -1.89 15.62
C VAL A 246 -3.30 -0.42 15.52
N ASP A 247 -4.49 -0.16 14.99
CA ASP A 247 -5.11 1.14 14.96
C ASP A 247 -6.61 1.04 15.26
N TYR A 248 -7.16 2.07 15.92
CA TYR A 248 -8.57 2.12 16.27
C TYR A 248 -9.10 3.56 16.23
N LEU A 249 -9.62 3.94 15.08
CA LEU A 249 -10.25 5.23 14.79
C LEU A 249 -11.64 4.99 14.15
N PRO A 250 -12.64 4.51 14.92
CA PRO A 250 -13.90 4.02 14.34
C PRO A 250 -14.80 5.12 13.77
N ASP A 251 -14.59 6.37 14.13
CA ASP A 251 -15.49 7.48 13.78
C ASP A 251 -14.87 8.51 12.81
N VAL A 252 -13.62 8.27 12.36
CA VAL A 252 -13.01 9.14 11.35
C VAL A 252 -13.75 8.98 10.02
N SER A 253 -14.18 10.10 9.42
CA SER A 253 -14.94 10.13 8.17
C SER A 253 -14.05 10.36 6.95
N ASN A 254 -14.58 10.05 5.76
CA ASN A 254 -13.92 10.28 4.47
C ASN A 254 -12.55 9.58 4.33
N VAL A 255 -12.48 8.35 4.84
CA VAL A 255 -11.29 7.51 4.66
C VAL A 255 -11.40 6.76 3.34
N SER A 256 -10.38 6.87 2.51
CA SER A 256 -10.31 6.15 1.24
C SER A 256 -10.07 4.66 1.47
N HIS A 257 -11.02 3.84 1.01
CA HIS A 257 -10.95 2.38 1.03
C HIS A 257 -11.02 1.83 -0.38
N ILE A 258 -10.42 0.67 -0.60
CA ILE A 258 -10.62 -0.13 -1.80
C ILE A 258 -11.77 -1.10 -1.54
N LEU A 259 -12.82 -1.01 -2.36
CA LEU A 259 -13.87 -2.00 -2.44
C LEU A 259 -13.46 -3.07 -3.44
N ILE A 260 -13.34 -4.30 -2.97
CA ILE A 260 -13.04 -5.49 -3.76
C ILE A 260 -14.30 -6.35 -3.84
N GLU A 261 -14.78 -6.60 -5.05
CA GLU A 261 -15.94 -7.44 -5.31
C GLU A 261 -15.53 -8.73 -6.03
N THR A 262 -16.09 -9.86 -5.62
CA THR A 262 -15.79 -11.17 -6.20
C THR A 262 -16.97 -11.73 -7.00
N LYS A 263 -16.69 -12.68 -7.94
CA LYS A 263 -17.71 -13.25 -8.84
C LYS A 263 -18.60 -14.29 -8.15
N LYS A 264 -18.04 -15.48 -7.90
CA LYS A 264 -18.77 -16.62 -7.33
C LYS A 264 -17.86 -17.41 -6.40
N PRO A 265 -18.19 -17.49 -5.09
CA PRO A 265 -19.27 -16.78 -4.40
C PRO A 265 -19.05 -15.26 -4.39
N ALA A 266 -20.12 -14.50 -4.63
CA ALA A 266 -20.06 -13.04 -4.58
C ALA A 266 -19.84 -12.56 -3.15
N LYS A 267 -18.78 -11.82 -2.92
CA LYS A 267 -18.43 -11.15 -1.66
C LYS A 267 -17.95 -9.75 -1.96
N ARG A 268 -18.01 -8.91 -0.94
CA ARG A 268 -17.52 -7.54 -0.97
C ARG A 268 -16.70 -7.31 0.28
N ILE A 269 -15.51 -6.76 0.15
CA ILE A 269 -14.68 -6.36 1.27
C ILE A 269 -14.14 -4.96 1.01
N THR A 270 -14.03 -4.17 2.08
CA THR A 270 -13.44 -2.84 2.03
C THR A 270 -12.27 -2.74 2.99
N MET A 271 -11.16 -2.21 2.49
CA MET A 271 -9.94 -2.02 3.29
C MET A 271 -9.13 -0.85 2.74
N THR A 272 -8.26 -0.28 3.55
CA THR A 272 -7.36 0.79 3.10
C THR A 272 -6.36 0.26 2.06
N PRO A 273 -5.80 1.12 1.18
CA PRO A 273 -4.92 0.71 0.08
C PRO A 273 -3.71 -0.11 0.49
N SER A 274 -3.11 0.18 1.64
CA SER A 274 -1.91 -0.49 2.18
C SER A 274 -2.19 -1.84 2.85
N HIS A 275 -3.46 -2.15 3.15
CA HIS A 275 -3.83 -3.38 3.86
C HIS A 275 -3.48 -4.64 3.05
N LEU A 276 -2.89 -5.66 3.71
CA LEU A 276 -2.52 -6.90 3.04
C LEU A 276 -3.72 -7.83 2.85
N LEU A 277 -3.93 -8.25 1.61
CA LEU A 277 -4.93 -9.24 1.22
C LEU A 277 -4.25 -10.48 0.65
N PHE A 278 -4.72 -11.67 1.02
CA PHE A 278 -4.26 -12.92 0.44
C PHE A 278 -4.88 -13.12 -0.94
N THR A 279 -4.03 -13.25 -1.95
CA THR A 279 -4.43 -13.46 -3.35
C THR A 279 -3.65 -14.61 -3.99
N SER A 280 -4.18 -15.15 -5.07
CA SER A 280 -3.46 -16.04 -5.97
C SER A 280 -3.75 -15.70 -7.44
N ASN A 281 -2.79 -15.94 -8.33
CA ASN A 281 -2.95 -15.62 -9.75
C ASN A 281 -3.81 -16.65 -10.50
N SER A 282 -3.90 -17.87 -9.99
CA SER A 282 -4.72 -18.95 -10.58
C SER A 282 -5.23 -19.90 -9.50
N LEU A 283 -6.25 -20.69 -9.87
CA LEU A 283 -6.81 -21.72 -8.98
C LEU A 283 -5.73 -22.75 -8.61
N GLY A 284 -5.59 -23.02 -7.31
CA GLY A 284 -4.66 -24.03 -6.79
C GLY A 284 -3.21 -23.56 -6.66
N THR A 285 -2.90 -22.28 -6.91
CA THR A 285 -1.58 -21.71 -6.61
C THR A 285 -1.50 -21.25 -5.17
N GLU A 286 -0.28 -21.15 -4.67
CA GLU A 286 0.02 -20.64 -3.34
C GLU A 286 -0.54 -19.22 -3.14
N LEU A 287 -1.10 -18.98 -1.95
CA LEU A 287 -1.58 -17.66 -1.55
C LEU A 287 -0.38 -16.76 -1.24
N THR A 288 -0.39 -15.57 -1.79
CA THR A 288 0.57 -14.52 -1.46
C THR A 288 -0.17 -13.32 -0.89
N ALA A 289 0.37 -12.74 0.18
CA ALA A 289 -0.17 -11.49 0.71
C ALA A 289 0.40 -10.31 -0.08
N LYS A 290 -0.47 -9.39 -0.49
CA LYS A 290 -0.07 -8.13 -1.13
C LYS A 290 -1.03 -7.00 -0.74
N GLN A 291 -0.56 -5.78 -0.88
CA GLN A 291 -1.37 -4.60 -0.60
C GLN A 291 -2.64 -4.58 -1.46
N ALA A 292 -3.76 -4.17 -0.89
CA ALA A 292 -5.05 -4.10 -1.58
C ALA A 292 -4.99 -3.26 -2.87
N ILE A 293 -4.19 -2.18 -2.87
CA ILE A 293 -3.95 -1.34 -4.05
C ILE A 293 -3.28 -2.09 -5.20
N LYS A 294 -2.57 -3.19 -4.92
CA LYS A 294 -1.85 -4.00 -5.92
C LYS A 294 -2.68 -5.21 -6.40
N VAL A 295 -3.90 -5.36 -5.91
CA VAL A 295 -4.80 -6.44 -6.34
C VAL A 295 -5.32 -6.12 -7.74
N SER A 296 -5.41 -7.13 -8.60
CA SER A 296 -5.88 -7.00 -9.98
C SER A 296 -7.16 -7.76 -10.21
N ILE A 297 -8.00 -7.25 -11.12
CA ILE A 297 -9.19 -7.98 -11.61
C ILE A 297 -8.72 -9.29 -12.24
N GLY A 298 -9.41 -10.38 -11.91
CA GLY A 298 -9.05 -11.72 -12.41
C GLY A 298 -8.27 -12.57 -11.42
N GLU A 299 -7.61 -11.99 -10.43
CA GLU A 299 -6.97 -12.73 -9.34
C GLU A 299 -8.01 -13.40 -8.44
N PHE A 300 -7.57 -14.33 -7.63
CA PHE A 300 -8.43 -15.09 -6.72
C PHE A 300 -8.14 -14.71 -5.27
N VAL A 301 -9.19 -14.56 -4.48
CA VAL A 301 -9.16 -14.42 -3.03
C VAL A 301 -9.94 -15.59 -2.39
N LEU A 302 -9.63 -15.94 -1.15
CA LEU A 302 -10.39 -16.95 -0.43
C LEU A 302 -11.60 -16.34 0.26
N VAL A 303 -12.77 -16.93 0.03
CA VAL A 303 -14.02 -16.48 0.61
C VAL A 303 -14.68 -17.60 1.43
N SER A 304 -15.29 -17.23 2.53
CA SER A 304 -16.06 -18.16 3.37
C SER A 304 -17.43 -18.45 2.73
N SER A 305 -17.66 -19.73 2.40
CA SER A 305 -18.92 -20.21 1.85
C SER A 305 -19.16 -21.65 2.29
N GLY A 306 -20.35 -21.96 2.79
CA GLY A 306 -20.70 -23.32 3.24
C GLY A 306 -19.79 -23.89 4.35
N GLY A 307 -19.18 -23.03 5.18
CA GLY A 307 -18.26 -23.47 6.24
C GLY A 307 -16.84 -23.79 5.78
N GLN A 308 -16.52 -23.48 4.53
CA GLN A 308 -15.19 -23.69 3.95
C GLN A 308 -14.65 -22.39 3.35
N LEU A 309 -13.32 -22.31 3.20
CA LEU A 309 -12.66 -21.28 2.39
C LEU A 309 -12.53 -21.78 0.96
N ILE A 310 -13.12 -21.05 0.03
CA ILE A 310 -13.08 -21.40 -1.39
C ILE A 310 -12.58 -20.20 -2.21
N PRO A 311 -11.83 -20.42 -3.28
CA PRO A 311 -11.36 -19.33 -4.13
C PRO A 311 -12.52 -18.68 -4.88
N SER A 312 -12.52 -17.34 -4.93
CA SER A 312 -13.42 -16.54 -5.74
C SER A 312 -12.66 -15.47 -6.50
N GLN A 313 -12.96 -15.33 -7.79
CA GLN A 313 -12.25 -14.40 -8.67
C GLN A 313 -12.67 -12.95 -8.42
N VAL A 314 -11.71 -12.05 -8.31
CA VAL A 314 -11.94 -10.61 -8.24
C VAL A 314 -12.60 -10.14 -9.53
N ALA A 315 -13.77 -9.52 -9.39
CA ALA A 315 -14.61 -9.07 -10.50
C ALA A 315 -14.51 -7.57 -10.74
N ASN A 316 -14.41 -6.80 -9.65
CA ASN A 316 -14.39 -5.35 -9.70
C ASN A 316 -13.55 -4.78 -8.55
N LEU A 317 -12.93 -3.63 -8.82
CA LEU A 317 -12.14 -2.84 -7.88
C LEU A 317 -12.58 -1.39 -8.01
N SER A 318 -12.85 -0.73 -6.88
CA SER A 318 -13.18 0.70 -6.86
C SER A 318 -12.72 1.35 -5.57
N MET A 319 -12.41 2.65 -5.64
CA MET A 319 -12.19 3.46 -4.44
C MET A 319 -13.53 3.94 -3.91
N VAL A 320 -13.69 3.90 -2.60
CA VAL A 320 -14.86 4.38 -1.88
C VAL A 320 -14.42 5.13 -0.63
N GLU A 321 -15.13 6.19 -0.29
CA GLU A 321 -14.92 6.90 0.97
C GLU A 321 -15.88 6.36 2.02
N LEU A 322 -15.33 5.85 3.11
CA LEU A 322 -16.09 5.24 4.20
C LEU A 322 -15.66 5.82 5.55
N THR A 323 -16.39 5.43 6.58
CA THR A 323 -16.07 5.81 7.95
C THR A 323 -15.24 4.74 8.63
N GLY A 324 -14.21 5.22 9.35
CA GLY A 324 -13.43 4.46 10.31
C GLY A 324 -12.20 3.76 9.74
N MET A 325 -11.24 3.60 10.61
CA MET A 325 -9.99 2.87 10.44
C MET A 325 -9.84 1.95 11.64
N VAL A 326 -10.06 0.66 11.46
CA VAL A 326 -9.98 -0.33 12.54
C VAL A 326 -9.15 -1.53 12.10
N ALA A 327 -8.09 -1.81 12.82
CA ALA A 327 -7.12 -2.87 12.51
C ALA A 327 -7.00 -3.88 13.65
N PRO A 328 -7.93 -4.84 13.77
CA PRO A 328 -7.84 -5.91 14.76
C PRO A 328 -6.75 -6.91 14.39
N VAL A 329 -6.00 -7.38 15.37
CA VAL A 329 -5.00 -8.44 15.20
C VAL A 329 -5.40 -9.65 16.02
N THR A 330 -5.52 -10.80 15.35
CA THR A 330 -5.76 -12.10 15.96
C THR A 330 -4.45 -12.81 16.31
N VAL A 331 -4.53 -13.84 17.14
CA VAL A 331 -3.36 -14.68 17.44
C VAL A 331 -2.82 -15.36 16.17
N GLU A 332 -3.71 -15.77 15.24
CA GLU A 332 -3.35 -16.40 13.96
C GLU A 332 -2.81 -15.39 12.92
N GLY A 333 -2.93 -14.09 13.15
CA GLY A 333 -2.44 -13.05 12.23
C GLY A 333 -3.27 -12.86 10.96
N ASN A 334 -4.35 -13.59 10.80
CA ASN A 334 -5.30 -13.46 9.71
C ASN A 334 -6.73 -13.35 10.27
N ILE A 335 -7.66 -12.87 9.45
CA ILE A 335 -9.05 -12.66 9.86
C ILE A 335 -9.98 -12.77 8.64
N ILE A 336 -11.20 -13.27 8.86
CA ILE A 336 -12.24 -13.31 7.82
C ILE A 336 -13.17 -12.12 8.04
N VAL A 337 -13.09 -11.12 7.17
CA VAL A 337 -13.89 -9.90 7.20
C VAL A 337 -14.83 -9.87 6.01
N ASP A 338 -16.12 -9.60 6.25
CA ASP A 338 -17.18 -9.63 5.24
C ASP A 338 -17.20 -10.94 4.41
N GLY A 339 -16.71 -12.01 5.03
CA GLY A 339 -16.58 -13.33 4.44
C GLY A 339 -15.38 -13.49 3.50
N VAL A 340 -14.39 -12.60 3.52
CA VAL A 340 -13.15 -12.68 2.75
C VAL A 340 -11.97 -12.85 3.70
N LEU A 341 -11.05 -13.76 3.41
CA LEU A 341 -9.83 -13.98 4.18
C LEU A 341 -8.84 -12.83 3.91
N SER A 342 -8.40 -12.18 4.98
CA SER A 342 -7.46 -11.07 4.95
C SER A 342 -6.34 -11.25 5.97
N SER A 343 -5.19 -10.63 5.74
CA SER A 343 -4.16 -10.46 6.77
C SER A 343 -4.67 -9.50 7.86
N CYS A 344 -4.08 -9.57 9.05
CA CYS A 344 -4.26 -8.55 10.08
C CYS A 344 -3.22 -7.42 9.98
N TYR A 345 -2.35 -7.45 8.96
CA TYR A 345 -1.19 -6.57 8.85
C TYR A 345 -1.23 -5.70 7.59
N ALA A 346 -0.41 -4.64 7.60
CA ALA A 346 -0.36 -3.66 6.52
C ALA A 346 1.04 -3.11 6.23
N VAL A 347 1.70 -2.55 7.22
CA VAL A 347 2.90 -1.71 7.10
C VAL A 347 4.11 -2.45 6.51
N ILE A 348 4.20 -3.75 6.72
CA ILE A 348 5.27 -4.61 6.21
C ILE A 348 4.72 -5.35 4.98
N ASP A 349 5.40 -5.25 3.84
CA ASP A 349 4.97 -5.81 2.54
C ASP A 349 4.84 -7.36 2.52
N ASP A 350 5.27 -8.03 3.59
CA ASP A 350 5.24 -9.48 3.72
C ASP A 350 4.52 -9.93 4.99
N HIS A 351 3.49 -10.77 4.84
CA HIS A 351 2.66 -11.26 5.95
C HIS A 351 3.47 -12.03 6.99
N GLU A 352 4.36 -12.92 6.57
CA GLU A 352 5.15 -13.77 7.48
C GLU A 352 6.11 -12.93 8.32
N SER A 353 6.76 -11.95 7.70
CA SER A 353 7.64 -11.00 8.40
C SER A 353 6.86 -10.16 9.40
N ALA A 354 5.67 -9.69 9.01
CA ALA A 354 4.78 -8.94 9.91
C ALA A 354 4.31 -9.82 11.07
N HIS A 355 3.87 -11.05 10.76
CA HIS A 355 3.44 -12.00 11.76
C HIS A 355 4.57 -12.32 12.75
N LEU A 356 5.80 -12.51 12.28
CA LEU A 356 6.96 -12.72 13.14
C LEU A 356 7.23 -11.49 14.03
N ALA A 357 7.18 -10.28 13.47
CA ALA A 357 7.40 -9.03 14.22
C ALA A 357 6.40 -8.85 15.37
N PHE A 358 5.17 -9.34 15.23
CA PHE A 358 4.16 -9.35 16.31
C PHE A 358 4.27 -10.56 17.27
N GLY A 359 5.26 -11.45 17.09
CA GLY A 359 5.52 -12.60 17.95
C GLY A 359 5.57 -12.28 19.46
N PRO A 360 6.31 -11.24 19.90
CA PRO A 360 6.36 -10.85 21.31
C PRO A 360 4.98 -10.49 21.89
N MET A 361 4.10 -9.87 21.10
CA MET A 361 2.73 -9.54 21.54
C MET A 361 1.88 -10.80 21.70
N ARG A 362 2.01 -11.81 20.79
CA ARG A 362 1.34 -13.10 20.93
C ARG A 362 1.81 -13.86 22.17
N ILE A 363 3.12 -13.86 22.42
CA ILE A 363 3.68 -14.46 23.64
C ILE A 363 3.11 -13.76 24.88
N ALA A 364 3.10 -12.44 24.91
CA ALA A 364 2.54 -11.67 26.01
C ALA A 364 1.05 -11.95 26.20
N HIS A 365 0.27 -12.09 25.12
CA HIS A 365 -1.15 -12.44 25.16
C HIS A 365 -1.34 -13.85 25.74
N ASN A 366 -0.61 -14.86 25.25
CA ASN A 366 -0.79 -16.25 25.64
C ASN A 366 -0.32 -16.56 27.08
N TYR A 367 0.75 -15.91 27.53
CA TYR A 367 1.36 -16.18 28.83
C TYR A 367 1.15 -15.05 29.86
N GLY A 368 0.79 -13.85 29.42
CA GLY A 368 0.74 -12.64 30.25
C GLY A 368 -0.64 -12.25 30.74
N SER A 369 -1.71 -12.81 30.18
CA SER A 369 -3.10 -12.46 30.55
C SER A 369 -3.46 -12.76 32.01
N ARG A 370 -2.69 -13.60 32.69
CA ARG A 370 -2.81 -13.85 34.14
C ARG A 370 -1.91 -12.98 35.02
N ALA A 371 -0.87 -12.34 34.44
CA ALA A 371 0.14 -11.56 35.18
C ALA A 371 0.01 -10.05 34.97
N TRP A 372 -0.63 -9.64 33.89
CA TRP A 372 -0.81 -8.24 33.54
C TRP A 372 -2.30 -7.97 33.45
N ASN A 373 -2.86 -7.37 34.51
CA ASN A 373 -4.18 -6.75 34.47
C ASN A 373 -4.12 -5.56 33.48
N VAL A 374 -3.96 -5.86 32.19
CA VAL A 374 -4.28 -4.91 31.13
C VAL A 374 -5.80 -4.92 31.11
N ASP A 375 -6.37 -3.84 31.61
CA ASP A 375 -7.82 -3.63 31.56
C ASP A 375 -8.23 -3.70 30.09
N SER A 376 -8.78 -4.88 29.72
CA SER A 376 -9.23 -5.20 28.35
C SER A 376 -10.38 -4.29 27.89
N SER A 377 -10.84 -3.41 28.77
CA SER A 377 -11.93 -2.45 28.51
C SER A 377 -11.47 -1.16 27.80
N THR A 378 -10.18 -0.84 27.78
CA THR A 378 -9.66 0.38 27.16
C THR A 378 -8.91 0.08 25.88
N ILE A 379 -9.62 0.10 24.75
CA ILE A 379 -9.00 0.14 23.44
C ILE A 379 -8.38 1.54 23.28
N GLN A 380 -7.07 1.59 23.03
CA GLN A 380 -6.38 2.86 22.76
C GLN A 380 -6.89 3.44 21.43
N HIS A 381 -7.37 4.67 21.44
CA HIS A 381 -7.68 5.41 20.23
C HIS A 381 -6.40 5.75 19.46
N GLY A 382 -6.41 5.54 18.14
CA GLY A 382 -5.27 5.72 17.25
C GLY A 382 -4.30 4.54 17.27
N MET A 383 -3.12 4.75 16.69
CA MET A 383 -2.10 3.72 16.54
C MET A 383 -1.53 3.26 17.88
N HIS A 384 -1.53 1.96 18.09
CA HIS A 384 -0.98 1.33 19.30
C HIS A 384 0.54 1.58 19.43
N TRP A 385 1.04 1.67 20.66
CA TRP A 385 2.45 1.96 20.94
C TRP A 385 3.43 0.94 20.32
N TYR A 386 3.03 -0.32 20.20
CA TYR A 386 3.91 -1.40 19.71
C TYR A 386 4.25 -1.26 18.21
N PRO A 387 3.30 -1.09 17.28
CA PRO A 387 3.62 -0.72 15.90
C PRO A 387 4.48 0.53 15.79
N GLN A 388 4.20 1.58 16.57
CA GLN A 388 5.04 2.79 16.59
C GLN A 388 6.50 2.48 16.97
N LEU A 389 6.71 1.57 17.93
CA LEU A 389 8.05 1.10 18.30
C LEU A 389 8.71 0.34 17.16
N LEU A 390 7.99 -0.58 16.49
CA LEU A 390 8.51 -1.33 15.33
C LEU A 390 8.94 -0.42 14.20
N ILE A 391 8.15 0.61 13.86
CA ILE A 391 8.48 1.62 12.85
C ILE A 391 9.76 2.36 13.24
N LYS A 392 9.89 2.82 14.48
CA LYS A 392 11.09 3.51 14.97
C LYS A 392 12.35 2.62 14.87
N ILE A 393 12.23 1.34 15.25
CA ILE A 393 13.33 0.36 15.14
C ILE A 393 13.68 0.14 13.67
N ASN A 394 12.68 0.01 12.80
CA ASN A 394 12.92 -0.20 11.38
C ASN A 394 13.59 1.00 10.72
N ASN A 395 13.15 2.22 11.04
CA ASN A 395 13.77 3.46 10.54
C ASN A 395 15.24 3.60 10.99
N ALA A 396 15.58 3.05 12.14
CA ALA A 396 16.96 3.07 12.66
C ALA A 396 17.84 1.96 12.07
N LEU A 397 17.30 0.80 11.76
CA LEU A 397 18.05 -0.40 11.43
C LEU A 397 17.83 -0.93 10.00
N GLY A 398 16.82 -0.48 9.29
CA GLY A 398 16.48 -0.92 7.93
C GLY A 398 16.16 -2.41 7.82
N LEU A 399 15.48 -2.98 8.83
CA LEU A 399 15.25 -4.42 8.93
C LEU A 399 14.16 -4.94 7.98
N PHE A 400 13.15 -4.11 7.68
CA PHE A 400 12.02 -4.47 6.85
C PHE A 400 11.79 -3.43 5.77
N LYS A 401 11.32 -3.86 4.62
CA LYS A 401 10.80 -2.95 3.61
C LYS A 401 9.42 -2.48 4.07
N LEU A 402 9.33 -1.24 4.52
CA LEU A 402 8.05 -0.58 4.75
C LEU A 402 7.43 -0.22 3.41
N SER A 403 6.14 -0.37 3.32
CA SER A 403 5.32 -0.07 2.13
C SER A 403 5.24 1.42 1.86
#